data_c9d853b07660f58ad594b1fe7e4914de
#
_entry.id   c9d853b07660f58ad594b1fe7e4914de
#
_cell.length_a   1.000
_cell.length_b   1.000
_cell.length_c   1.000
_cell.angle_alpha   90.00
_cell.angle_beta   90.00
_cell.angle_gamma   90.00
#
_symmetry.space_group_name_H-M   'P 1'
#
loop_
_entity.id
_entity.type
_entity.pdbx_description
1 polymer ?
#
loop_
_entity_poly.entity_id
_entity_poly.type
_entity_poly.pdbx_seq_one_letter_code
_entity_poly.pdbx_strand_id
1 'polypeptide(L)'
;MARTHTDRILFGAAYYDEYMPKDLDRVDEDMRMMKEAGINLIRIAESTWSTEEPQPGVFDFTHIDRALDAAQRAGIDVIVGTPTYAVPTWMVRMHPEVLAVTPAGPGKYGARQIMDIVNPTYRFYAERIIRRLIAHVADHPAVIGYQVDNETKYYDSVSPDMQALFVKYLRERFNDDLDELNARFGLDYWSNRVNAWEDFPDVTGTINQSLLGEFDRFRRAQVAEFLKWQADIVREYAKPDQFITHNFDFEWRGYSFGVQPAVDHFKAARGVDITGVDIYHPTEDDLTGKEIAFGGDMTRSTKDGANYLVLETEAQGQHGWLPFPGQLRLQAYSHLASGADCVEYWHWHSIHNSFETYWKGLLSHDLEPNPTYREAGVFGHEIADPKVGERLVHLKKRNKVAIMVSNESLSALDWFLIEAGFPFGGSLKYNDVVRNVYDALFELNVECDFVPVDAPAERLAKYEMIVAPALY
;
A
#
# COMPACT_ATOMS: atom_id res chain seq x y z
N MET A 1 15.47 17.54 -4.24
CA MET A 1 15.77 17.10 -2.86
C MET A 1 14.52 16.44 -2.35
N ALA A 2 14.61 15.22 -1.82
CA ALA A 2 13.48 14.61 -1.14
C ALA A 2 13.06 15.54 0.01
N ARG A 3 11.77 15.85 0.11
CA ARG A 3 11.22 16.64 1.19
C ARG A 3 11.39 15.82 2.47
N THR A 4 12.21 16.27 3.41
CA THR A 4 12.31 15.70 4.76
C THR A 4 11.22 16.37 5.59
N HIS A 5 10.27 15.59 6.10
CA HIS A 5 8.96 16.15 6.43
C HIS A 5 8.63 16.25 7.90
N THR A 6 9.44 15.73 8.78
CA THR A 6 9.20 15.95 10.20
C THR A 6 10.50 15.90 10.97
N ASP A 7 10.70 16.87 11.86
CA ASP A 7 11.77 16.82 12.85
C ASP A 7 11.41 15.95 14.06
N ARG A 8 10.32 15.18 13.95
CA ARG A 8 9.75 14.36 15.01
C ARG A 8 9.16 13.05 14.44
N ILE A 9 9.03 12.06 15.31
CA ILE A 9 8.30 10.84 15.00
C ILE A 9 6.81 11.18 14.91
N LEU A 10 6.18 10.73 13.83
CA LEU A 10 4.72 10.76 13.67
C LEU A 10 4.11 9.53 14.35
N PHE A 11 3.09 9.76 15.14
CA PHE A 11 2.41 8.70 15.89
C PHE A 11 0.90 8.93 15.90
N GLY A 12 0.13 7.96 15.44
CA GLY A 12 -1.28 8.17 15.28
C GLY A 12 -2.13 6.98 14.93
N ALA A 13 -3.28 7.28 14.35
CA ALA A 13 -4.24 6.29 13.88
C ALA A 13 -5.06 6.82 12.71
N ALA A 14 -5.53 5.93 11.84
CA ALA A 14 -6.58 6.24 10.89
C ALA A 14 -7.87 6.63 11.68
N TYR A 15 -8.54 7.68 11.21
CA TYR A 15 -9.70 8.26 11.89
C TYR A 15 -10.82 8.58 10.90
N TYR A 16 -12.01 8.07 11.18
CA TYR A 16 -13.20 8.29 10.35
C TYR A 16 -14.38 8.67 11.23
N ASP A 17 -14.61 9.96 11.36
CA ASP A 17 -15.77 10.51 12.06
C ASP A 17 -17.10 9.97 11.45
N GLU A 18 -17.12 9.80 10.13
CA GLU A 18 -18.26 9.27 9.39
C GLU A 18 -18.58 7.79 9.65
N TYR A 19 -17.66 7.03 10.28
CA TYR A 19 -17.91 5.65 10.71
C TYR A 19 -18.53 5.55 12.11
N MET A 20 -18.57 6.66 12.82
CA MET A 20 -19.22 6.70 14.12
C MET A 20 -20.75 6.57 13.99
N PRO A 21 -21.42 5.90 14.93
CA PRO A 21 -22.87 5.94 15.04
C PRO A 21 -23.36 7.41 15.08
N LYS A 22 -24.40 7.73 14.29
CA LYS A 22 -24.85 9.12 14.07
C LYS A 22 -25.32 9.86 15.35
N ASP A 23 -25.64 9.13 16.39
CA ASP A 23 -26.04 9.66 17.70
C ASP A 23 -24.84 9.94 18.63
N LEU A 24 -23.62 9.60 18.17
CA LEU A 24 -22.39 9.84 18.91
C LEU A 24 -21.57 10.95 18.24
N ASP A 25 -21.70 12.17 18.75
CA ASP A 25 -20.79 13.27 18.38
C ASP A 25 -19.60 13.26 19.32
N ARG A 26 -18.47 12.71 18.85
CA ARG A 26 -17.27 12.46 19.66
C ARG A 26 -16.01 13.15 19.16
N VAL A 27 -16.03 13.87 18.07
CA VAL A 27 -14.80 14.40 17.44
C VAL A 27 -13.91 15.14 18.46
N ASP A 28 -14.45 16.05 19.24
CA ASP A 28 -13.66 16.80 20.23
C ASP A 28 -13.16 15.91 21.38
N GLU A 29 -13.95 14.92 21.80
CA GLU A 29 -13.54 13.95 22.83
C GLU A 29 -12.46 13.02 22.31
N ASP A 30 -12.57 12.53 21.09
CA ASP A 30 -11.57 11.68 20.44
C ASP A 30 -10.24 12.43 20.31
N MET A 31 -10.26 13.69 19.85
CA MET A 31 -9.04 14.51 19.77
C MET A 31 -8.42 14.78 21.15
N ARG A 32 -9.25 14.97 22.17
CA ARG A 32 -8.77 15.11 23.56
C ARG A 32 -8.06 13.83 24.02
N MET A 33 -8.69 12.67 23.81
CA MET A 33 -8.12 11.36 24.16
C MET A 33 -6.84 11.06 23.37
N MET A 34 -6.82 11.37 22.08
CA MET A 34 -5.62 11.22 21.24
C MET A 34 -4.46 12.05 21.79
N LYS A 35 -4.72 13.32 22.12
CA LYS A 35 -3.71 14.20 22.71
C LYS A 35 -3.22 13.68 24.06
N GLU A 36 -4.11 13.18 24.90
CA GLU A 36 -3.75 12.54 26.18
C GLU A 36 -2.88 11.30 26.00
N ALA A 37 -3.03 10.56 24.89
CA ALA A 37 -2.17 9.44 24.55
C ALA A 37 -0.87 9.85 23.80
N GLY A 38 -0.59 11.15 23.66
CA GLY A 38 0.59 11.62 22.93
C GLY A 38 0.52 11.42 21.41
N ILE A 39 -0.66 11.14 20.87
CA ILE A 39 -0.91 11.05 19.43
C ILE A 39 -0.76 12.45 18.82
N ASN A 40 -0.04 12.53 17.72
CA ASN A 40 0.26 13.77 17.00
C ASN A 40 -0.11 13.74 15.52
N LEU A 41 -0.71 12.64 15.06
CA LEU A 41 -1.11 12.42 13.66
C LEU A 41 -2.43 11.70 13.58
N ILE A 42 -3.26 12.06 12.58
CA ILE A 42 -4.36 11.22 12.09
C ILE A 42 -4.35 11.17 10.57
N ARG A 43 -4.91 10.09 10.00
CA ARG A 43 -5.19 9.96 8.58
C ARG A 43 -6.68 9.86 8.35
N ILE A 44 -7.19 10.60 7.35
CA ILE A 44 -8.63 10.72 7.06
C ILE A 44 -8.92 10.66 5.56
N ALA A 45 -10.17 10.47 5.19
CA ALA A 45 -10.79 10.70 3.89
C ALA A 45 -10.64 9.59 2.83
N GLU A 46 -9.60 8.76 2.83
CA GLU A 46 -9.30 7.86 1.71
C GLU A 46 -10.41 6.84 1.39
N SER A 47 -11.37 6.60 2.25
CA SER A 47 -12.40 5.57 2.07
C SER A 47 -13.82 6.10 1.85
N THR A 48 -14.03 7.40 1.74
CA THR A 48 -15.35 8.01 1.96
C THR A 48 -15.89 8.79 0.76
N TRP A 49 -15.54 8.42 -0.47
CA TRP A 49 -16.02 9.09 -1.69
C TRP A 49 -17.55 9.27 -1.74
N SER A 50 -18.32 8.27 -1.32
CA SER A 50 -19.80 8.39 -1.29
C SER A 50 -20.32 9.47 -0.35
N THR A 51 -19.58 9.80 0.69
CA THR A 51 -19.90 10.88 1.62
C THR A 51 -19.45 12.23 1.07
N GLU A 52 -18.26 12.26 0.46
CA GLU A 52 -17.68 13.46 -0.14
C GLU A 52 -18.38 13.91 -1.42
N GLU A 53 -18.92 12.95 -2.18
CA GLU A 53 -19.70 13.20 -3.39
C GLU A 53 -20.96 12.31 -3.41
N PRO A 54 -21.99 12.67 -2.61
CA PRO A 54 -23.21 11.87 -2.47
C PRO A 54 -24.03 11.75 -3.76
N GLN A 55 -23.87 12.70 -4.68
CA GLN A 55 -24.46 12.69 -6.02
C GLN A 55 -23.45 13.24 -7.03
N PRO A 56 -23.55 12.86 -8.32
CA PRO A 56 -22.59 13.32 -9.32
C PRO A 56 -22.46 14.85 -9.35
N GLY A 57 -21.27 15.35 -9.01
CA GLY A 57 -20.94 16.78 -9.01
C GLY A 57 -21.44 17.56 -7.80
N VAL A 58 -22.07 16.92 -6.82
CA VAL A 58 -22.45 17.53 -5.54
C VAL A 58 -21.41 17.11 -4.49
N PHE A 59 -20.63 18.05 -4.01
CA PHE A 59 -19.56 17.80 -3.06
C PHE A 59 -19.93 18.28 -1.67
N ASP A 60 -19.66 17.45 -0.65
CA ASP A 60 -19.87 17.74 0.76
C ASP A 60 -18.66 17.30 1.58
N PHE A 61 -17.84 18.25 2.01
CA PHE A 61 -16.65 18.03 2.83
C PHE A 61 -16.85 18.37 4.31
N THR A 62 -18.10 18.53 4.76
CA THR A 62 -18.41 18.97 6.13
C THR A 62 -17.77 18.08 7.20
N HIS A 63 -17.76 16.76 7.00
CA HIS A 63 -17.14 15.82 7.93
C HIS A 63 -15.61 15.94 7.94
N ILE A 64 -14.99 16.23 6.79
CA ILE A 64 -13.54 16.47 6.67
C ILE A 64 -13.18 17.77 7.37
N ASP A 65 -13.91 18.86 7.11
CA ASP A 65 -13.69 20.16 7.78
C ASP A 65 -13.77 20.01 9.30
N ARG A 66 -14.79 19.27 9.79
CA ARG A 66 -14.98 19.01 11.22
C ARG A 66 -13.78 18.29 11.84
N ALA A 67 -13.26 17.25 11.17
CA ALA A 67 -12.09 16.53 11.64
C ALA A 67 -10.82 17.38 11.59
N LEU A 68 -10.61 18.13 10.50
CA LEU A 68 -9.46 19.03 10.32
C LEU A 68 -9.43 20.15 11.39
N ASP A 69 -10.57 20.82 11.59
CA ASP A 69 -10.69 21.88 12.60
C ASP A 69 -10.44 21.37 14.03
N ALA A 70 -10.96 20.18 14.36
CA ALA A 70 -10.75 19.56 15.66
C ALA A 70 -9.29 19.15 15.86
N ALA A 71 -8.66 18.53 14.84
CA ALA A 71 -7.24 18.19 14.85
C ALA A 71 -6.36 19.44 15.04
N GLN A 72 -6.66 20.53 14.32
CA GLN A 72 -5.95 21.81 14.49
C GLN A 72 -6.05 22.34 15.92
N ARG A 73 -7.26 22.35 16.51
CA ARG A 73 -7.46 22.79 17.91
C ARG A 73 -6.66 21.95 18.89
N ALA A 74 -6.54 20.65 18.62
CA ALA A 74 -5.77 19.71 19.44
C ALA A 74 -4.25 19.76 19.19
N GLY A 75 -3.79 20.39 18.10
CA GLY A 75 -2.41 20.39 17.67
C GLY A 75 -1.95 19.02 17.13
N ILE A 76 -2.87 18.34 16.42
CA ILE A 76 -2.64 17.05 15.74
C ILE A 76 -2.52 17.32 14.24
N ASP A 77 -1.49 16.77 13.61
CA ASP A 77 -1.29 16.84 12.18
C ASP A 77 -2.22 15.86 11.43
N VAL A 78 -2.48 16.14 10.15
CA VAL A 78 -3.39 15.33 9.35
C VAL A 78 -2.76 14.93 8.02
N ILE A 79 -2.86 13.65 7.65
CA ILE A 79 -2.69 13.14 6.30
C ILE A 79 -4.09 12.98 5.70
N VAL A 80 -4.33 13.61 4.54
CA VAL A 80 -5.59 13.48 3.81
C VAL A 80 -5.42 12.49 2.67
N GLY A 81 -6.28 11.46 2.63
CA GLY A 81 -6.26 10.46 1.57
C GLY A 81 -7.17 10.80 0.38
N THR A 82 -6.81 10.36 -0.82
CA THR A 82 -7.70 10.42 -1.98
C THR A 82 -8.68 9.24 -1.93
N PRO A 83 -10.00 9.44 -2.08
CA PRO A 83 -11.01 8.42 -1.79
C PRO A 83 -11.24 7.42 -2.95
N THR A 84 -10.24 7.19 -3.78
CA THR A 84 -10.39 6.60 -5.10
C THR A 84 -10.57 5.09 -5.11
N TYR A 85 -10.22 4.38 -4.05
CA TYR A 85 -10.29 2.91 -3.99
C TYR A 85 -11.68 2.34 -3.67
N ALA A 86 -12.65 3.19 -3.33
CA ALA A 86 -14.02 2.79 -3.00
C ALA A 86 -15.03 3.66 -3.75
N VAL A 87 -15.48 3.17 -4.91
CA VAL A 87 -16.36 3.92 -5.83
C VAL A 87 -17.79 4.07 -5.29
N PRO A 88 -18.43 5.23 -5.50
CA PRO A 88 -19.80 5.46 -5.05
C PRO A 88 -20.85 4.71 -5.88
N THR A 89 -22.00 4.40 -5.27
CA THR A 89 -23.11 3.68 -5.91
C THR A 89 -23.64 4.35 -7.17
N TRP A 90 -23.72 5.69 -7.19
CA TRP A 90 -24.21 6.43 -8.34
C TRP A 90 -23.31 6.22 -9.56
N MET A 91 -21.98 6.10 -9.35
CA MET A 91 -21.03 5.88 -10.44
C MET A 91 -21.26 4.52 -11.09
N VAL A 92 -21.34 3.46 -10.30
CA VAL A 92 -21.58 2.10 -10.82
C VAL A 92 -22.93 1.97 -11.50
N ARG A 93 -23.96 2.68 -10.99
CA ARG A 93 -25.28 2.71 -11.63
C ARG A 93 -25.26 3.40 -13.00
N MET A 94 -24.50 4.49 -13.13
CA MET A 94 -24.41 5.27 -14.37
C MET A 94 -23.41 4.66 -15.36
N HIS A 95 -22.35 4.08 -14.84
CA HIS A 95 -21.16 3.63 -15.56
C HIS A 95 -20.69 2.26 -15.03
N PRO A 96 -21.45 1.17 -15.26
CA PRO A 96 -21.09 -0.14 -14.76
C PRO A 96 -19.72 -0.64 -15.31
N GLU A 97 -19.27 -0.08 -16.43
CA GLU A 97 -17.98 -0.37 -17.05
C GLU A 97 -16.77 0.07 -16.21
N VAL A 98 -16.97 0.87 -15.16
CA VAL A 98 -15.88 1.28 -14.24
C VAL A 98 -15.42 0.13 -13.35
N LEU A 99 -16.24 -0.92 -13.22
CA LEU A 99 -15.87 -2.09 -12.42
C LEU A 99 -14.86 -2.97 -13.16
N ALA A 100 -13.90 -3.49 -12.45
CA ALA A 100 -12.92 -4.43 -12.99
C ALA A 100 -13.63 -5.68 -13.54
N VAL A 101 -13.15 -6.17 -14.67
CA VAL A 101 -13.49 -7.49 -15.20
C VAL A 101 -12.32 -8.41 -14.87
N THR A 102 -12.58 -9.46 -14.12
CA THR A 102 -11.57 -10.45 -13.72
C THR A 102 -11.78 -11.75 -14.51
N PRO A 103 -10.85 -12.71 -14.45
CA PRO A 103 -11.07 -14.06 -15.03
C PRO A 103 -12.32 -14.76 -14.48
N ALA A 104 -12.78 -14.39 -13.28
CA ALA A 104 -14.03 -14.90 -12.69
C ALA A 104 -15.29 -14.17 -13.18
N GLY A 105 -15.13 -13.13 -13.99
CA GLY A 105 -16.21 -12.32 -14.55
C GLY A 105 -16.23 -10.86 -14.06
N PRO A 106 -17.25 -10.08 -14.42
CA PRO A 106 -17.38 -8.70 -14.03
C PRO A 106 -17.49 -8.52 -12.51
N GLY A 107 -16.80 -7.53 -11.98
CA GLY A 107 -16.91 -7.11 -10.59
C GLY A 107 -18.36 -6.70 -10.24
N LYS A 108 -18.69 -6.81 -8.96
CA LYS A 108 -20.00 -6.41 -8.42
C LYS A 108 -19.81 -5.33 -7.38
N TYR A 109 -20.67 -4.32 -7.39
CA TYR A 109 -20.69 -3.33 -6.33
C TYR A 109 -20.90 -3.96 -4.95
N GLY A 110 -20.24 -3.41 -3.95
CA GLY A 110 -20.42 -3.79 -2.55
C GLY A 110 -19.12 -4.09 -1.80
N ALA A 111 -18.00 -4.17 -2.52
CA ALA A 111 -16.67 -4.27 -1.95
C ALA A 111 -15.83 -3.03 -2.31
N ARG A 112 -14.73 -2.82 -1.61
CA ARG A 112 -13.68 -1.88 -2.01
C ARG A 112 -12.80 -2.49 -3.13
N GLN A 113 -11.99 -1.67 -3.81
CA GLN A 113 -10.95 -2.14 -4.74
C GLN A 113 -11.51 -3.02 -5.88
N ILE A 114 -12.62 -2.59 -6.44
CA ILE A 114 -13.35 -3.29 -7.52
C ILE A 114 -13.39 -2.51 -8.83
N MET A 115 -12.71 -1.37 -8.89
CA MET A 115 -12.65 -0.51 -10.08
C MET A 115 -11.54 -0.96 -11.02
N ASP A 116 -11.72 -0.65 -12.29
CA ASP A 116 -10.65 -0.77 -13.28
C ASP A 116 -9.83 0.52 -13.33
N ILE A 117 -8.62 0.46 -12.81
CA ILE A 117 -7.72 1.63 -12.68
C ILE A 117 -7.32 2.25 -14.03
N VAL A 118 -7.53 1.56 -15.14
CA VAL A 118 -7.24 2.09 -16.49
C VAL A 118 -8.48 2.57 -17.22
N ASN A 119 -9.68 2.33 -16.68
CA ASN A 119 -10.92 2.75 -17.33
C ASN A 119 -11.02 4.28 -17.41
N PRO A 120 -11.23 4.87 -18.59
CA PRO A 120 -11.20 6.33 -18.75
C PRO A 120 -12.35 7.05 -18.04
N THR A 121 -13.52 6.42 -17.92
CA THR A 121 -14.66 6.99 -17.18
C THR A 121 -14.36 7.03 -15.69
N TYR A 122 -13.83 5.94 -15.12
CA TYR A 122 -13.39 5.94 -13.74
C TYR A 122 -12.32 7.02 -13.49
N ARG A 123 -11.29 7.11 -14.31
CA ARG A 123 -10.23 8.12 -14.19
C ARG A 123 -10.77 9.55 -14.27
N PHE A 124 -11.74 9.82 -15.14
CA PHE A 124 -12.37 11.13 -15.21
C PHE A 124 -13.02 11.55 -13.87
N TYR A 125 -13.76 10.64 -13.25
CA TYR A 125 -14.41 10.93 -11.98
C TYR A 125 -13.40 10.95 -10.81
N ALA A 126 -12.42 10.07 -10.81
CA ALA A 126 -11.34 10.05 -9.82
C ALA A 126 -10.52 11.35 -9.85
N GLU A 127 -10.13 11.84 -11.03
CA GLU A 127 -9.48 13.14 -11.16
C GLU A 127 -10.35 14.27 -10.59
N ARG A 128 -11.64 14.25 -10.89
CA ARG A 128 -12.57 15.28 -10.43
C ARG A 128 -12.63 15.34 -8.90
N ILE A 129 -12.80 14.20 -8.23
CA ILE A 129 -12.87 14.20 -6.75
C ILE A 129 -11.54 14.58 -6.13
N ILE A 130 -10.40 14.07 -6.65
CA ILE A 130 -9.08 14.45 -6.16
C ILE A 130 -8.91 15.98 -6.24
N ARG A 131 -9.18 16.58 -7.40
CA ARG A 131 -9.04 18.03 -7.58
C ARG A 131 -9.93 18.82 -6.62
N ARG A 132 -11.17 18.37 -6.40
CA ARG A 132 -12.11 19.05 -5.49
C ARG A 132 -11.68 18.95 -4.04
N LEU A 133 -11.32 17.75 -3.59
CA LEU A 133 -10.89 17.51 -2.22
C LEU A 133 -9.59 18.26 -1.92
N ILE A 134 -8.55 18.08 -2.75
CA ILE A 134 -7.24 18.67 -2.46
C ILE A 134 -7.28 20.19 -2.53
N ALA A 135 -7.96 20.77 -3.52
CA ALA A 135 -8.15 22.23 -3.57
C ALA A 135 -8.89 22.77 -2.34
N HIS A 136 -9.78 21.99 -1.73
CA HIS A 136 -10.52 22.37 -0.53
C HIS A 136 -9.64 22.37 0.73
N VAL A 137 -8.78 21.35 0.88
CA VAL A 137 -8.04 21.14 2.14
C VAL A 137 -6.60 21.67 2.13
N ALA A 138 -6.02 21.99 0.97
CA ALA A 138 -4.59 22.29 0.84
C ALA A 138 -4.11 23.45 1.72
N ASP A 139 -4.96 24.43 1.96
CA ASP A 139 -4.63 25.60 2.80
C ASP A 139 -4.84 25.37 4.29
N HIS A 140 -5.43 24.25 4.68
CA HIS A 140 -5.71 23.99 6.09
C HIS A 140 -4.41 23.69 6.85
N PRO A 141 -4.14 24.41 7.99
CA PRO A 141 -2.84 24.33 8.67
C PRO A 141 -2.51 22.99 9.30
N ALA A 142 -3.52 22.15 9.60
CA ALA A 142 -3.29 20.80 10.12
C ALA A 142 -2.82 19.80 9.04
N VAL A 143 -2.99 20.09 7.75
CA VAL A 143 -2.64 19.16 6.66
C VAL A 143 -1.14 19.20 6.37
N ILE A 144 -0.44 18.10 6.65
CA ILE A 144 1.00 17.95 6.44
C ILE A 144 1.36 17.09 5.22
N GLY A 145 0.40 16.34 4.69
CA GLY A 145 0.64 15.46 3.54
C GLY A 145 -0.61 14.78 3.03
N TYR A 146 -0.43 14.02 1.97
CA TYR A 146 -1.50 13.32 1.27
C TYR A 146 -1.14 11.87 1.03
N GLN A 147 -2.10 10.97 1.25
CA GLN A 147 -2.02 9.60 0.77
C GLN A 147 -2.82 9.48 -0.53
N VAL A 148 -2.21 8.99 -1.60
CA VAL A 148 -2.95 8.70 -2.83
C VAL A 148 -3.46 7.27 -2.79
N ASP A 149 -4.76 7.08 -3.04
CA ASP A 149 -5.44 5.78 -3.05
C ASP A 149 -5.17 4.93 -1.79
N ASN A 150 -5.42 3.62 -1.85
CA ASN A 150 -5.19 2.71 -0.72
C ASN A 150 -4.82 1.31 -1.22
N GLU A 151 -3.65 0.78 -0.79
CA GLU A 151 -3.18 -0.58 -1.14
C GLU A 151 -3.41 -0.96 -2.60
N THR A 152 -3.06 -0.05 -3.51
CA THR A 152 -3.44 -0.13 -4.93
C THR A 152 -2.82 -1.32 -5.64
N LYS A 153 -3.67 -2.04 -6.38
CA LYS A 153 -3.30 -3.21 -7.21
C LYS A 153 -3.95 -3.08 -8.59
N TYR A 154 -3.65 -3.99 -9.49
CA TYR A 154 -4.39 -4.09 -10.75
C TYR A 154 -5.70 -4.90 -10.62
N TYR A 155 -6.03 -5.39 -9.42
CA TYR A 155 -7.28 -6.07 -9.05
C TYR A 155 -7.70 -7.18 -10.02
N ASP A 156 -6.73 -7.95 -10.51
CA ASP A 156 -6.88 -9.01 -11.53
C ASP A 156 -7.62 -8.56 -12.79
N SER A 157 -7.63 -7.25 -13.07
CA SER A 157 -8.34 -6.72 -14.23
C SER A 157 -7.81 -7.30 -15.54
N VAL A 158 -8.75 -7.82 -16.33
CA VAL A 158 -8.59 -8.29 -17.70
C VAL A 158 -9.63 -7.62 -18.60
N SER A 159 -10.06 -6.42 -18.21
CA SER A 159 -11.08 -5.64 -18.91
C SER A 159 -10.72 -5.36 -20.37
N PRO A 160 -11.71 -5.00 -21.21
CA PRO A 160 -11.46 -4.56 -22.58
C PRO A 160 -10.47 -3.38 -22.65
N ASP A 161 -10.52 -2.43 -21.69
CA ASP A 161 -9.61 -1.29 -21.63
C ASP A 161 -8.17 -1.76 -21.33
N MET A 162 -8.01 -2.67 -20.37
CA MET A 162 -6.71 -3.27 -20.02
C MET A 162 -6.12 -4.04 -21.20
N GLN A 163 -6.94 -4.82 -21.93
CA GLN A 163 -6.52 -5.56 -23.12
C GLN A 163 -6.09 -4.59 -24.24
N ALA A 164 -6.87 -3.57 -24.52
CA ALA A 164 -6.54 -2.59 -25.56
C ALA A 164 -5.23 -1.84 -25.26
N LEU A 165 -5.02 -1.46 -24.02
CA LEU A 165 -3.76 -0.83 -23.59
C LEU A 165 -2.59 -1.79 -23.66
N PHE A 166 -2.79 -3.08 -23.37
CA PHE A 166 -1.74 -4.09 -23.53
C PHE A 166 -1.32 -4.28 -24.98
N VAL A 167 -2.28 -4.35 -25.92
CA VAL A 167 -1.98 -4.40 -27.37
C VAL A 167 -1.19 -3.15 -27.78
N LYS A 168 -1.61 -1.96 -27.35
CA LYS A 168 -0.87 -0.72 -27.61
C LYS A 168 0.57 -0.79 -27.06
N TYR A 169 0.75 -1.27 -25.83
CA TYR A 169 2.05 -1.47 -25.21
C TYR A 169 2.93 -2.44 -26.02
N LEU A 170 2.38 -3.55 -26.49
CA LEU A 170 3.12 -4.51 -27.32
C LEU A 170 3.54 -3.89 -28.66
N ARG A 171 2.65 -3.12 -29.30
CA ARG A 171 2.99 -2.39 -30.53
C ARG A 171 4.18 -1.45 -30.31
N GLU A 172 4.16 -0.67 -29.27
CA GLU A 172 5.26 0.25 -28.92
C GLU A 172 6.54 -0.53 -28.60
N ARG A 173 6.46 -1.60 -27.81
CA ARG A 173 7.62 -2.43 -27.41
C ARG A 173 8.31 -3.13 -28.56
N PHE A 174 7.54 -3.59 -29.54
CA PHE A 174 8.02 -4.31 -30.72
C PHE A 174 8.10 -3.43 -31.98
N ASN A 175 7.98 -2.10 -31.86
CA ASN A 175 8.01 -1.15 -32.98
C ASN A 175 7.05 -1.53 -34.13
N ASP A 176 5.83 -1.97 -33.79
CA ASP A 176 4.82 -2.51 -34.70
C ASP A 176 5.25 -3.77 -35.48
N ASP A 177 6.35 -4.44 -35.11
CA ASP A 177 6.85 -5.66 -35.75
C ASP A 177 6.19 -6.92 -35.16
N LEU A 178 5.13 -7.39 -35.83
CA LEU A 178 4.45 -8.64 -35.46
C LEU A 178 5.30 -9.89 -35.67
N ASP A 179 6.23 -9.89 -36.61
CA ASP A 179 7.08 -11.04 -36.84
C ASP A 179 8.07 -11.22 -35.69
N GLU A 180 8.64 -10.13 -35.19
CA GLU A 180 9.47 -10.15 -33.98
C GLU A 180 8.65 -10.59 -32.74
N LEU A 181 7.44 -10.05 -32.55
CA LEU A 181 6.55 -10.44 -31.46
C LEU A 181 6.23 -11.94 -31.52
N ASN A 182 5.80 -12.45 -32.67
CA ASN A 182 5.47 -13.86 -32.86
C ASN A 182 6.68 -14.76 -32.58
N ALA A 183 7.86 -14.40 -33.09
CA ALA A 183 9.10 -15.14 -32.85
C ALA A 183 9.49 -15.10 -31.34
N ARG A 184 9.39 -13.95 -30.69
CA ARG A 184 9.76 -13.75 -29.27
C ARG A 184 8.92 -14.60 -28.32
N PHE A 185 7.62 -14.69 -28.58
CA PHE A 185 6.68 -15.47 -27.78
C PHE A 185 6.44 -16.89 -28.32
N GLY A 186 7.02 -17.26 -29.48
CA GLY A 186 6.85 -18.58 -30.07
C GLY A 186 5.40 -18.85 -30.50
N LEU A 187 4.70 -17.83 -31.02
CA LEU A 187 3.29 -17.93 -31.36
C LEU A 187 2.95 -18.72 -32.59
N ASP A 188 3.95 -19.14 -33.40
CA ASP A 188 3.72 -20.08 -34.52
C ASP A 188 3.20 -21.44 -34.03
N TYR A 189 3.46 -21.77 -32.74
CA TYR A 189 3.04 -23.03 -32.16
C TYR A 189 1.53 -23.12 -32.03
N TRP A 190 0.92 -24.18 -32.56
CA TRP A 190 -0.53 -24.42 -32.55
C TRP A 190 -1.37 -23.28 -33.15
N SER A 191 -0.86 -22.62 -34.19
CA SER A 191 -1.56 -21.52 -34.89
C SER A 191 -1.92 -20.33 -34.00
N ASN A 192 -1.15 -20.05 -32.98
CA ASN A 192 -1.36 -18.85 -32.15
C ASN A 192 -0.75 -17.58 -32.79
N ARG A 193 -0.12 -17.69 -33.95
CA ARG A 193 0.49 -16.57 -34.68
C ARG A 193 -0.53 -15.45 -34.91
N VAL A 194 -0.16 -14.24 -34.55
CA VAL A 194 -0.92 -13.02 -34.84
C VAL A 194 -0.40 -12.41 -36.14
N ASN A 195 -1.25 -12.22 -37.15
CA ASN A 195 -0.89 -11.67 -38.45
C ASN A 195 -1.33 -10.22 -38.69
N ALA A 196 -2.24 -9.72 -37.85
CA ALA A 196 -2.64 -8.32 -37.81
C ALA A 196 -2.90 -7.90 -36.35
N TRP A 197 -2.59 -6.67 -36.01
CA TRP A 197 -2.80 -6.16 -34.66
C TRP A 197 -4.27 -6.14 -34.25
N GLU A 198 -5.16 -5.96 -35.22
CA GLU A 198 -6.60 -5.98 -35.05
C GLU A 198 -7.15 -7.36 -34.68
N ASP A 199 -6.39 -8.41 -34.99
CA ASP A 199 -6.72 -9.81 -34.68
C ASP A 199 -6.06 -10.28 -33.36
N PHE A 200 -5.41 -9.38 -32.60
CA PHE A 200 -4.77 -9.76 -31.36
C PHE A 200 -5.80 -10.30 -30.37
N PRO A 201 -5.67 -11.56 -29.92
CA PRO A 201 -6.70 -12.21 -29.11
C PRO A 201 -6.71 -11.67 -27.69
N ASP A 202 -7.81 -11.91 -26.97
CA ASP A 202 -7.84 -11.75 -25.53
C ASP A 202 -6.76 -12.61 -24.87
N VAL A 203 -5.84 -11.97 -24.15
CA VAL A 203 -4.67 -12.64 -23.55
C VAL A 203 -5.06 -13.68 -22.51
N THR A 204 -6.23 -13.57 -21.90
CA THR A 204 -6.71 -14.55 -20.89
C THR A 204 -7.03 -15.92 -21.50
N GLY A 205 -7.26 -15.98 -22.80
CA GLY A 205 -7.46 -17.24 -23.54
C GLY A 205 -6.16 -17.94 -23.94
N THR A 206 -5.01 -17.27 -23.82
CA THR A 206 -3.75 -17.86 -24.24
C THR A 206 -3.24 -18.94 -23.29
N ILE A 207 -2.59 -19.95 -23.84
CA ILE A 207 -1.78 -20.90 -23.07
C ILE A 207 -0.30 -20.52 -23.05
N ASN A 208 0.07 -19.40 -23.68
CA ASN A 208 1.45 -18.93 -23.75
C ASN A 208 1.82 -18.23 -22.45
N GLN A 209 2.54 -18.93 -21.61
CA GLN A 209 2.95 -18.47 -20.27
C GLN A 209 3.87 -17.25 -20.32
N SER A 210 4.73 -17.13 -21.35
CA SER A 210 5.57 -15.94 -21.52
C SER A 210 4.75 -14.70 -21.83
N LEU A 211 3.70 -14.83 -22.64
CA LEU A 211 2.78 -13.73 -22.96
C LEU A 211 1.95 -13.33 -21.73
N LEU A 212 1.49 -14.30 -20.92
CA LEU A 212 0.82 -14.04 -19.66
C LEU A 212 1.74 -13.34 -18.65
N GLY A 213 2.99 -13.76 -18.52
CA GLY A 213 3.98 -13.06 -17.68
C GLY A 213 4.27 -11.63 -18.14
N GLU A 214 4.25 -11.39 -19.46
CA GLU A 214 4.38 -10.03 -20.02
C GLU A 214 3.14 -9.18 -19.70
N PHE A 215 1.95 -9.77 -19.72
CA PHE A 215 0.72 -9.10 -19.31
C PHE A 215 0.75 -8.73 -17.82
N ASP A 216 1.25 -9.59 -16.94
CA ASP A 216 1.45 -9.26 -15.52
C ASP A 216 2.41 -8.10 -15.33
N ARG A 217 3.54 -8.10 -16.07
CA ARG A 217 4.48 -6.97 -16.07
C ARG A 217 3.82 -5.68 -16.50
N PHE A 218 3.02 -5.71 -17.56
CA PHE A 218 2.27 -4.57 -18.06
C PHE A 218 1.28 -4.06 -17.00
N ARG A 219 0.48 -4.95 -16.39
CA ARG A 219 -0.51 -4.56 -15.36
C ARG A 219 0.16 -3.90 -14.15
N ARG A 220 1.30 -4.42 -13.68
CA ARG A 220 2.10 -3.77 -12.61
C ARG A 220 2.58 -2.38 -13.00
N ALA A 221 2.94 -2.19 -14.26
CA ALA A 221 3.32 -0.85 -14.75
C ALA A 221 2.13 0.12 -14.76
N GLN A 222 0.89 -0.36 -15.02
CA GLN A 222 -0.31 0.46 -14.92
C GLN A 222 -0.59 0.90 -13.48
N VAL A 223 -0.30 0.07 -12.47
CA VAL A 223 -0.40 0.47 -11.06
C VAL A 223 0.56 1.61 -10.74
N ALA A 224 1.82 1.50 -11.15
CA ALA A 224 2.81 2.55 -10.92
C ALA A 224 2.43 3.86 -11.63
N GLU A 225 1.90 3.78 -12.83
CA GLU A 225 1.40 4.94 -13.60
C GLU A 225 0.19 5.57 -12.92
N PHE A 226 -0.76 4.77 -12.45
CA PHE A 226 -1.97 5.24 -11.78
C PHE A 226 -1.65 6.00 -10.48
N LEU A 227 -0.76 5.47 -9.65
CA LEU A 227 -0.31 6.14 -8.43
C LEU A 227 0.43 7.45 -8.74
N LYS A 228 1.31 7.42 -9.73
CA LYS A 228 2.00 8.63 -10.18
C LYS A 228 1.03 9.68 -10.71
N TRP A 229 0.04 9.27 -11.51
CA TRP A 229 -0.98 10.17 -12.05
C TRP A 229 -1.78 10.85 -10.93
N GLN A 230 -2.22 10.12 -9.90
CA GLN A 230 -2.89 10.74 -8.75
C GLN A 230 -1.94 11.70 -8.01
N ALA A 231 -0.70 11.29 -7.77
CA ALA A 231 0.28 12.13 -7.11
C ALA A 231 0.56 13.42 -7.89
N ASP A 232 0.61 13.36 -9.22
CA ASP A 232 0.82 14.55 -10.07
C ASP A 232 -0.36 15.53 -9.94
N ILE A 233 -1.61 15.04 -9.88
CA ILE A 233 -2.79 15.89 -9.66
C ILE A 233 -2.72 16.56 -8.27
N VAL A 234 -2.38 15.79 -7.24
CA VAL A 234 -2.24 16.32 -5.87
C VAL A 234 -1.17 17.40 -5.82
N ARG A 235 -0.04 17.21 -6.50
CA ARG A 235 1.07 18.20 -6.56
C ARG A 235 0.67 19.54 -7.14
N GLU A 236 -0.36 19.63 -7.97
CA GLU A 236 -0.86 20.89 -8.50
C GLU A 236 -1.41 21.82 -7.40
N TYR A 237 -1.82 21.26 -6.27
CA TYR A 237 -2.43 21.99 -5.15
C TYR A 237 -1.57 21.96 -3.89
N ALA A 238 -0.81 20.88 -3.67
CA ALA A 238 -0.03 20.67 -2.46
C ALA A 238 1.02 21.77 -2.26
N LYS A 239 1.17 22.22 -1.01
CA LYS A 239 2.23 23.19 -0.64
C LYS A 239 3.61 22.54 -0.68
N PRO A 240 4.68 23.35 -0.77
CA PRO A 240 6.04 22.84 -0.83
C PRO A 240 6.47 21.99 0.37
N ASP A 241 5.84 22.16 1.51
CA ASP A 241 6.09 21.46 2.76
C ASP A 241 5.16 20.26 2.99
N GLN A 242 4.15 20.06 2.15
CA GLN A 242 3.26 18.90 2.20
C GLN A 242 3.81 17.78 1.33
N PHE A 243 3.89 16.57 1.88
CA PHE A 243 4.38 15.39 1.16
C PHE A 243 3.25 14.57 0.54
N ILE A 244 3.61 13.68 -0.39
CA ILE A 244 2.71 12.68 -0.97
C ILE A 244 3.26 11.31 -0.64
N THR A 245 2.39 10.43 -0.18
CA THR A 245 2.68 9.04 0.16
C THR A 245 1.61 8.09 -0.41
N HIS A 246 1.85 6.80 -0.29
CA HIS A 246 0.91 5.71 -0.55
C HIS A 246 1.22 4.56 0.40
N ASN A 247 0.19 3.89 0.91
CA ASN A 247 0.30 2.75 1.79
C ASN A 247 0.40 1.46 0.98
N PHE A 248 1.61 0.99 0.71
CA PHE A 248 1.85 -0.29 0.05
C PHE A 248 1.59 -1.46 1.00
N ASP A 249 1.04 -2.54 0.47
CA ASP A 249 0.92 -3.82 1.18
C ASP A 249 1.82 -4.89 0.57
N PHE A 250 1.91 -6.04 1.22
CA PHE A 250 2.68 -7.21 0.78
C PHE A 250 1.76 -8.35 0.34
N GLU A 251 2.34 -9.39 -0.28
CA GLU A 251 1.61 -10.64 -0.39
C GLU A 251 1.39 -11.20 1.01
N TRP A 252 0.13 -11.29 1.42
CA TRP A 252 -0.24 -11.92 2.69
C TRP A 252 -0.24 -13.44 2.57
N ARG A 253 0.55 -14.12 3.41
CA ARG A 253 0.76 -15.56 3.38
C ARG A 253 0.46 -16.19 4.74
N GLY A 254 -0.68 -15.87 5.30
CA GLY A 254 -1.01 -16.22 6.67
C GLY A 254 -0.25 -15.33 7.66
N TYR A 255 0.71 -15.89 8.39
CA TYR A 255 1.54 -15.13 9.34
C TYR A 255 2.88 -14.66 8.75
N SER A 256 2.99 -14.57 7.45
CA SER A 256 4.21 -14.06 6.81
C SER A 256 3.92 -13.20 5.59
N PHE A 257 4.88 -12.35 5.24
CA PHE A 257 4.83 -11.51 4.05
C PHE A 257 5.68 -12.06 2.92
N GLY A 258 5.34 -11.66 1.71
CA GLY A 258 6.13 -11.85 0.50
C GLY A 258 6.10 -10.62 -0.39
N VAL A 259 6.91 -10.65 -1.46
CA VAL A 259 6.86 -9.64 -2.53
C VAL A 259 5.45 -9.61 -3.10
N GLN A 260 4.86 -8.41 -3.22
CA GLN A 260 3.50 -8.23 -3.75
C GLN A 260 3.46 -8.59 -5.24
N PRO A 261 2.64 -9.57 -5.66
CA PRO A 261 2.62 -10.01 -7.06
C PRO A 261 1.98 -8.98 -8.00
N ALA A 262 1.04 -8.19 -7.50
CA ALA A 262 0.27 -7.23 -8.30
C ALA A 262 0.93 -5.84 -8.40
N VAL A 263 2.01 -5.57 -7.68
CA VAL A 263 2.68 -4.28 -7.62
C VAL A 263 4.20 -4.45 -7.62
N ASP A 264 4.89 -3.71 -8.47
CA ASP A 264 6.33 -3.51 -8.36
C ASP A 264 6.60 -2.30 -7.46
N HIS A 265 6.87 -2.55 -6.18
CA HIS A 265 7.08 -1.51 -5.18
C HIS A 265 8.20 -0.54 -5.55
N PHE A 266 9.29 -1.03 -6.17
CA PHE A 266 10.41 -0.18 -6.56
C PHE A 266 10.05 0.82 -7.66
N LYS A 267 9.15 0.42 -8.58
CA LYS A 267 8.67 1.31 -9.63
C LYS A 267 7.58 2.23 -9.13
N ALA A 268 6.61 1.70 -8.40
CA ALA A 268 5.47 2.45 -7.90
C ALA A 268 5.87 3.53 -6.88
N ALA A 269 6.81 3.23 -5.98
CA ALA A 269 7.31 4.20 -5.00
C ALA A 269 7.98 5.45 -5.62
N ARG A 270 8.41 5.39 -6.89
CA ARG A 270 8.97 6.57 -7.58
C ARG A 270 7.93 7.69 -7.76
N GLY A 271 6.65 7.34 -7.74
CA GLY A 271 5.54 8.30 -7.90
C GLY A 271 5.29 9.18 -6.67
N VAL A 272 5.71 8.76 -5.49
CA VAL A 272 5.46 9.42 -4.21
C VAL A 272 6.73 10.02 -3.60
N ASP A 273 6.59 10.94 -2.66
CA ASP A 273 7.73 11.60 -2.00
C ASP A 273 8.33 10.70 -0.91
N ILE A 274 7.49 10.13 -0.06
CA ILE A 274 7.85 9.20 1.01
C ILE A 274 7.09 7.89 0.79
N THR A 275 7.77 6.75 0.90
CA THR A 275 7.09 5.45 0.82
C THR A 275 6.34 5.19 2.12
N GLY A 276 5.06 4.91 2.02
CA GLY A 276 4.24 4.40 3.12
C GLY A 276 4.00 2.90 2.97
N VAL A 277 3.62 2.25 4.06
CA VAL A 277 3.41 0.79 4.08
C VAL A 277 2.43 0.38 5.16
N ASP A 278 1.73 -0.71 4.91
CA ASP A 278 0.88 -1.39 5.87
C ASP A 278 1.57 -2.68 6.32
N ILE A 279 1.88 -2.76 7.61
CA ILE A 279 2.57 -3.89 8.20
C ILE A 279 1.70 -4.47 9.30
N TYR A 280 0.96 -5.52 8.97
CA TYR A 280 0.19 -6.31 9.92
C TYR A 280 0.95 -7.58 10.27
N HIS A 281 1.08 -7.89 11.54
CA HIS A 281 1.89 -8.98 12.05
C HIS A 281 1.17 -9.74 13.17
N PRO A 282 1.58 -10.96 13.51
CA PRO A 282 1.01 -11.69 14.63
C PRO A 282 1.23 -10.98 15.96
N THR A 283 0.44 -11.39 16.95
CA THR A 283 0.56 -10.96 18.35
C THR A 283 0.90 -12.16 19.25
N GLU A 284 1.06 -11.95 20.55
CA GLU A 284 1.35 -12.96 21.56
C GLU A 284 2.61 -13.78 21.22
N ASP A 285 2.54 -15.11 21.34
CA ASP A 285 3.67 -16.01 21.12
C ASP A 285 4.11 -16.07 19.65
N ASP A 286 3.26 -15.67 18.72
CA ASP A 286 3.52 -15.65 17.29
C ASP A 286 4.23 -14.38 16.82
N LEU A 287 4.41 -13.38 17.69
CA LEU A 287 5.17 -12.16 17.40
C LEU A 287 6.66 -12.44 17.42
N THR A 288 7.23 -12.73 16.26
CA THR A 288 8.67 -13.02 16.11
C THR A 288 9.50 -11.79 15.75
N GLY A 289 8.88 -10.69 15.33
CA GLY A 289 9.53 -9.51 14.76
C GLY A 289 9.95 -9.65 13.30
N LYS A 290 9.88 -10.84 12.71
CA LYS A 290 10.30 -11.08 11.30
C LYS A 290 9.47 -10.27 10.31
N GLU A 291 8.16 -10.15 10.54
CA GLU A 291 7.26 -9.43 9.63
C GLU A 291 7.52 -7.92 9.67
N ILE A 292 7.71 -7.36 10.86
CA ILE A 292 8.07 -5.95 11.02
C ILE A 292 9.40 -5.66 10.32
N ALA A 293 10.39 -6.52 10.51
CA ALA A 293 11.71 -6.38 9.90
C ALA A 293 11.64 -6.53 8.37
N PHE A 294 10.94 -7.55 7.84
CA PHE A 294 10.77 -7.78 6.41
C PHE A 294 10.08 -6.59 5.74
N GLY A 295 8.94 -6.18 6.29
CA GLY A 295 8.18 -5.06 5.76
C GLY A 295 8.99 -3.76 5.77
N GLY A 296 9.67 -3.48 6.87
CA GLY A 296 10.54 -2.32 7.01
C GLY A 296 11.73 -2.33 6.05
N ASP A 297 12.43 -3.46 5.94
CA ASP A 297 13.58 -3.60 5.05
C ASP A 297 13.18 -3.47 3.57
N MET A 298 12.06 -4.07 3.16
CA MET A 298 11.54 -3.94 1.81
C MET A 298 11.15 -2.49 1.50
N THR A 299 10.40 -1.85 2.41
CA THR A 299 9.89 -0.48 2.19
C THR A 299 11.02 0.54 2.12
N ARG A 300 11.95 0.49 3.08
CA ARG A 300 13.14 1.36 3.10
C ARG A 300 13.95 1.20 1.81
N SER A 301 14.06 -0.01 1.31
CA SER A 301 14.83 -0.33 0.10
C SER A 301 14.25 0.27 -1.18
N THR A 302 12.95 0.61 -1.22
CA THR A 302 12.34 1.23 -2.41
C THR A 302 12.96 2.58 -2.76
N LYS A 303 13.49 3.29 -1.77
CA LYS A 303 14.14 4.62 -1.90
C LYS A 303 15.58 4.63 -1.35
N ASP A 304 16.36 3.60 -1.65
CA ASP A 304 17.80 3.52 -1.34
C ASP A 304 18.15 3.71 0.15
N GLY A 305 17.32 3.21 1.04
CA GLY A 305 17.51 3.29 2.48
C GLY A 305 16.95 4.58 3.11
N ALA A 306 16.08 5.30 2.41
CA ALA A 306 15.33 6.41 3.00
C ALA A 306 14.35 5.92 4.06
N ASN A 307 14.09 6.77 5.06
CA ASN A 307 13.06 6.51 6.04
C ASN A 307 11.66 6.48 5.38
N TYR A 308 10.73 5.82 6.03
CA TYR A 308 9.40 5.52 5.49
C TYR A 308 8.32 5.70 6.58
N LEU A 309 7.06 5.60 6.18
CA LEU A 309 5.93 5.72 7.08
C LEU A 309 5.23 4.37 7.21
N VAL A 310 4.98 3.90 8.43
CA VAL A 310 4.01 2.83 8.69
C VAL A 310 2.65 3.51 8.84
N LEU A 311 1.81 3.37 7.81
CA LEU A 311 0.50 4.04 7.72
C LEU A 311 -0.62 3.15 8.24
N GLU A 312 -0.36 1.84 8.36
CA GLU A 312 -1.26 0.92 9.04
C GLU A 312 -0.46 -0.18 9.74
N THR A 313 -0.83 -0.42 11.00
CA THR A 313 -0.47 -1.62 11.76
C THR A 313 -1.58 -1.90 12.77
N GLU A 314 -1.68 -3.14 13.26
CA GLU A 314 -2.73 -3.49 14.21
C GLU A 314 -2.51 -2.87 15.59
N ALA A 315 -3.62 -2.43 16.21
CA ALA A 315 -3.65 -1.98 17.60
C ALA A 315 -3.90 -3.14 18.57
N GLN A 316 -4.98 -3.90 18.36
CA GLN A 316 -5.42 -4.97 19.25
C GLN A 316 -5.40 -6.36 18.61
N GLY A 317 -4.76 -6.51 17.45
CA GLY A 317 -4.79 -7.72 16.66
C GLY A 317 -6.05 -7.86 15.81
N GLN A 318 -5.89 -8.47 14.65
CA GLN A 318 -6.94 -8.61 13.62
C GLN A 318 -7.81 -9.83 13.88
N HIS A 319 -7.21 -11.00 13.84
CA HIS A 319 -7.89 -12.30 13.94
C HIS A 319 -7.48 -13.11 15.16
N GLY A 320 -6.55 -12.66 15.93
CA GLY A 320 -6.00 -13.36 17.08
C GLY A 320 -6.45 -12.75 18.39
N TRP A 321 -5.68 -13.06 19.40
CA TRP A 321 -5.81 -12.52 20.73
C TRP A 321 -5.24 -11.10 20.80
N LEU A 322 -5.56 -10.42 21.87
CA LEU A 322 -4.97 -9.12 22.15
C LEU A 322 -3.46 -9.26 22.39
N PRO A 323 -2.65 -8.24 22.02
CA PRO A 323 -1.22 -8.27 22.36
C PRO A 323 -1.00 -8.48 23.86
N PHE A 324 0.05 -9.22 24.22
CA PHE A 324 0.47 -9.28 25.62
C PHE A 324 0.89 -7.90 26.13
N PRO A 325 0.74 -7.61 27.41
CA PRO A 325 1.21 -6.35 27.98
C PRO A 325 2.66 -6.07 27.62
N GLY A 326 2.95 -4.89 27.08
CA GLY A 326 4.26 -4.47 26.58
C GLY A 326 4.49 -4.73 25.09
N GLN A 327 3.69 -5.55 24.44
CA GLN A 327 3.89 -5.88 23.01
C GLN A 327 3.57 -4.72 22.08
N LEU A 328 2.52 -3.95 22.33
CA LEU A 328 2.20 -2.81 21.49
C LEU A 328 3.36 -1.79 21.46
N ARG A 329 3.92 -1.52 22.61
CA ARG A 329 5.09 -0.65 22.74
C ARG A 329 6.32 -1.27 22.04
N LEU A 330 6.56 -2.57 22.21
CA LEU A 330 7.63 -3.29 21.54
C LEU A 330 7.52 -3.23 20.02
N GLN A 331 6.32 -3.44 19.47
CA GLN A 331 6.02 -3.33 18.03
C GLN A 331 6.36 -1.95 17.50
N ALA A 332 5.90 -0.89 18.18
CA ALA A 332 6.15 0.48 17.78
C ALA A 332 7.66 0.80 17.72
N TYR A 333 8.43 0.41 18.74
CA TYR A 333 9.89 0.56 18.73
C TYR A 333 10.57 -0.30 17.65
N SER A 334 10.02 -1.47 17.33
CA SER A 334 10.55 -2.33 16.26
C SER A 334 10.41 -1.68 14.88
N HIS A 335 9.27 -1.00 14.62
CA HIS A 335 9.09 -0.19 13.42
C HIS A 335 10.11 0.94 13.34
N LEU A 336 10.31 1.70 14.42
CA LEU A 336 11.32 2.77 14.45
C LEU A 336 12.73 2.22 14.24
N ALA A 337 13.07 1.09 14.88
CA ALA A 337 14.37 0.44 14.70
C ALA A 337 14.60 -0.03 13.25
N SER A 338 13.54 -0.36 12.52
CA SER A 338 13.58 -0.68 11.09
C SER A 338 13.72 0.54 10.18
N GLY A 339 13.61 1.76 10.72
CA GLY A 339 13.78 3.03 10.00
C GLY A 339 12.49 3.75 9.68
N ALA A 340 11.37 3.38 10.30
CA ALA A 340 10.13 4.15 10.18
C ALA A 340 10.24 5.48 10.93
N ASP A 341 9.68 6.55 10.37
CA ASP A 341 9.49 7.85 11.04
C ASP A 341 8.02 8.07 11.43
N CYS A 342 7.16 7.10 11.15
CA CYS A 342 5.74 7.11 11.50
C CYS A 342 5.30 5.72 11.96
N VAL A 343 4.44 5.70 12.99
CA VAL A 343 3.67 4.51 13.37
C VAL A 343 2.21 4.92 13.51
N GLU A 344 1.38 4.41 12.64
CA GLU A 344 -0.05 4.72 12.58
C GLU A 344 -0.87 3.42 12.65
N TYR A 345 -1.83 3.39 13.57
CA TYR A 345 -2.67 2.23 13.80
C TYR A 345 -3.91 2.23 12.89
N TRP A 346 -4.27 1.08 12.37
CA TRP A 346 -5.61 0.79 11.91
C TRP A 346 -6.39 0.19 13.07
N HIS A 347 -7.29 0.93 13.74
CA HIS A 347 -7.46 2.37 13.64
C HIS A 347 -7.81 2.96 15.03
N TRP A 348 -8.34 4.18 15.11
CA TRP A 348 -8.59 4.83 16.39
C TRP A 348 -9.57 4.05 17.28
N HIS A 349 -10.75 3.71 16.76
CA HIS A 349 -11.78 2.99 17.51
C HIS A 349 -12.19 1.71 16.77
N SER A 350 -12.63 0.69 17.52
CA SER A 350 -13.15 -0.55 16.92
C SER A 350 -14.37 -0.28 16.04
N ILE A 351 -14.48 -0.95 14.91
CA ILE A 351 -15.58 -0.78 13.94
C ILE A 351 -16.89 -1.28 14.56
N HIS A 352 -17.90 -0.39 14.67
CA HIS A 352 -19.17 -0.71 15.31
C HIS A 352 -20.11 -1.50 14.40
N ASN A 353 -20.07 -1.25 13.11
CA ASN A 353 -20.94 -1.88 12.14
C ASN A 353 -20.22 -1.99 10.78
N SER A 354 -20.89 -2.50 9.76
CA SER A 354 -20.31 -2.77 8.44
C SER A 354 -19.47 -4.06 8.38
N PHE A 355 -18.48 -4.12 7.49
CA PHE A 355 -17.78 -5.36 7.18
C PHE A 355 -16.68 -5.70 8.19
N GLU A 356 -15.86 -4.74 8.57
CA GLU A 356 -14.65 -4.97 9.38
C GLU A 356 -14.90 -4.88 10.90
N THR A 357 -16.05 -5.35 11.39
CA THR A 357 -16.39 -5.33 12.81
C THR A 357 -15.46 -6.18 13.69
N TYR A 358 -14.66 -7.04 13.08
CA TYR A 358 -13.60 -7.80 13.74
C TYR A 358 -12.33 -6.98 13.99
N TRP A 359 -12.13 -5.85 13.30
CA TRP A 359 -11.02 -4.97 13.54
C TRP A 359 -11.17 -4.20 14.84
N LYS A 360 -10.18 -4.36 15.70
CA LYS A 360 -10.12 -3.72 17.02
C LYS A 360 -9.11 -2.56 16.95
N GLY A 361 -9.64 -1.35 17.15
CA GLY A 361 -8.83 -0.13 17.19
C GLY A 361 -8.07 0.05 18.50
N LEU A 362 -7.50 1.23 18.72
CA LEU A 362 -6.93 1.61 20.01
C LEU A 362 -7.98 1.64 21.11
N LEU A 363 -9.18 2.13 20.77
CA LEU A 363 -10.37 2.01 21.66
C LEU A 363 -11.18 0.78 21.26
N SER A 364 -11.75 0.11 22.25
CA SER A 364 -12.71 -0.98 22.04
C SER A 364 -14.08 -0.42 21.60
N HIS A 365 -15.08 -1.29 21.43
CA HIS A 365 -16.42 -0.87 20.98
C HIS A 365 -17.16 0.01 22.00
N ASP A 366 -16.76 0.00 23.27
CA ASP A 366 -17.30 0.89 24.30
C ASP A 366 -16.70 2.31 24.24
N LEU A 367 -15.69 2.54 23.40
CA LEU A 367 -15.01 3.82 23.22
C LEU A 367 -14.32 4.35 24.48
N GLU A 368 -14.05 3.48 25.43
CA GLU A 368 -13.44 3.82 26.72
C GLU A 368 -11.93 3.45 26.73
N PRO A 369 -11.13 4.12 27.59
CA PRO A 369 -9.72 3.80 27.76
C PRO A 369 -9.50 2.36 28.24
N ASN A 370 -8.86 1.56 27.43
CA ASN A 370 -8.50 0.16 27.68
C ASN A 370 -6.99 -0.02 27.87
N PRO A 371 -6.47 -1.22 28.15
CA PRO A 371 -5.02 -1.46 28.27
C PRO A 371 -4.22 -1.06 27.03
N THR A 372 -4.74 -1.32 25.83
CA THR A 372 -4.08 -0.99 24.55
C THR A 372 -3.92 0.52 24.38
N TYR A 373 -4.98 1.28 24.62
CA TYR A 373 -4.92 2.74 24.59
C TYR A 373 -3.90 3.29 25.60
N ARG A 374 -3.88 2.76 26.83
CA ARG A 374 -2.92 3.18 27.85
C ARG A 374 -1.48 2.87 27.46
N GLU A 375 -1.24 1.71 26.84
CA GLU A 375 0.10 1.32 26.38
C GLU A 375 0.55 2.17 25.18
N ALA A 376 -0.34 2.47 24.24
CA ALA A 376 -0.09 3.44 23.19
C ALA A 376 0.29 4.81 23.76
N GLY A 377 -0.38 5.24 24.81
CA GLY A 377 -0.07 6.48 25.54
C GLY A 377 1.31 6.48 26.16
N VAL A 378 1.77 5.35 26.71
CA VAL A 378 3.17 5.23 27.21
C VAL A 378 4.18 5.49 26.08
N PHE A 379 4.00 4.84 24.94
CA PHE A 379 4.87 5.06 23.78
C PHE A 379 4.78 6.51 23.25
N GLY A 380 3.57 7.06 23.13
CA GLY A 380 3.37 8.43 22.66
C GLY A 380 4.10 9.46 23.53
N HIS A 381 4.04 9.31 24.85
CA HIS A 381 4.75 10.21 25.76
C HIS A 381 6.27 10.01 25.73
N GLU A 382 6.74 8.78 25.55
CA GLU A 382 8.18 8.51 25.45
C GLU A 382 8.79 9.20 24.21
N ILE A 383 8.14 9.09 23.04
CA ILE A 383 8.65 9.74 21.82
C ILE A 383 8.45 11.25 21.81
N ALA A 384 7.51 11.76 22.61
CA ALA A 384 7.32 13.21 22.79
C ALA A 384 8.42 13.84 23.67
N ASP A 385 9.14 13.05 24.49
CA ASP A 385 10.33 13.55 25.19
C ASP A 385 11.47 13.78 24.16
N PRO A 386 11.94 15.03 23.99
CA PRO A 386 13.04 15.31 23.05
C PRO A 386 14.29 14.46 23.25
N LYS A 387 14.56 14.06 24.48
CA LYS A 387 15.71 13.20 24.79
C LYS A 387 15.60 11.80 24.18
N VAL A 388 14.38 11.36 23.87
CA VAL A 388 14.07 10.06 23.26
C VAL A 388 13.76 10.25 21.77
N GLY A 389 12.76 11.08 21.45
CA GLY A 389 12.27 11.24 20.09
C GLY A 389 13.32 11.74 19.10
N GLU A 390 14.11 12.76 19.46
CA GLU A 390 15.18 13.29 18.59
C GLU A 390 16.29 12.25 18.28
N ARG A 391 16.41 11.20 19.09
CA ARG A 391 17.40 10.13 18.87
C ARG A 391 16.85 8.99 18.00
N LEU A 392 15.54 8.90 17.89
CA LEU A 392 14.86 7.80 17.19
C LEU A 392 14.33 8.20 15.82
N VAL A 393 14.17 9.51 15.57
CA VAL A 393 13.78 10.00 14.24
C VAL A 393 14.94 9.85 13.26
N HIS A 394 14.63 9.48 12.02
CA HIS A 394 15.58 9.32 10.91
C HIS A 394 16.70 8.29 11.18
N LEU A 395 16.40 7.25 11.93
CA LEU A 395 17.34 6.14 12.12
C LEU A 395 17.78 5.55 10.77
N LYS A 396 19.05 5.25 10.64
CA LYS A 396 19.64 4.71 9.39
C LYS A 396 20.29 3.35 9.65
N LYS A 397 19.96 2.40 8.80
CA LYS A 397 20.67 1.12 8.73
C LYS A 397 21.89 1.22 7.81
N ARG A 398 22.89 0.39 8.05
CA ARG A 398 24.13 0.29 7.25
C ARG A 398 24.35 -1.15 6.86
N ASN A 399 23.42 -1.68 6.08
CA ASN A 399 23.42 -3.08 5.69
C ASN A 399 24.50 -3.36 4.65
N LYS A 400 25.14 -4.52 4.77
CA LYS A 400 26.17 -5.01 3.85
C LYS A 400 25.70 -6.17 3.00
N VAL A 401 24.51 -6.68 3.27
CA VAL A 401 23.87 -7.78 2.58
C VAL A 401 22.61 -7.25 1.90
N ALA A 402 22.35 -7.73 0.69
CA ALA A 402 21.08 -7.49 0.01
C ALA A 402 20.48 -8.78 -0.54
N ILE A 403 19.16 -8.85 -0.58
CA ILE A 403 18.41 -9.87 -1.32
C ILE A 403 17.91 -9.23 -2.61
N MET A 404 18.24 -9.84 -3.74
CA MET A 404 17.74 -9.40 -5.04
C MET A 404 16.33 -9.97 -5.27
N VAL A 405 15.37 -9.12 -5.61
CA VAL A 405 13.98 -9.51 -5.84
C VAL A 405 13.50 -9.12 -7.24
N SER A 406 12.59 -9.93 -7.77
CA SER A 406 12.06 -9.79 -9.12
C SER A 406 10.59 -10.19 -9.19
N ASN A 407 9.73 -9.24 -9.53
CA ASN A 407 8.34 -9.55 -9.84
C ASN A 407 8.20 -10.40 -11.11
N GLU A 408 9.14 -10.27 -12.06
CA GLU A 408 9.18 -11.10 -13.26
C GLU A 408 9.47 -12.57 -12.91
N SER A 409 10.42 -12.82 -12.01
CA SER A 409 10.70 -14.18 -11.52
C SER A 409 9.54 -14.75 -10.71
N LEU A 410 8.84 -13.91 -9.94
CA LEU A 410 7.62 -14.29 -9.23
C LEU A 410 6.56 -14.78 -10.25
N SER A 411 6.23 -13.97 -11.26
CA SER A 411 5.29 -14.35 -12.32
C SER A 411 5.76 -15.59 -13.08
N ALA A 412 7.06 -15.70 -13.38
CA ALA A 412 7.60 -16.87 -14.09
C ALA A 412 7.41 -18.17 -13.29
N LEU A 413 7.62 -18.15 -11.97
CA LEU A 413 7.38 -19.32 -11.13
C LEU A 413 5.89 -19.66 -10.95
N ASP A 414 5.00 -18.70 -11.13
CA ASP A 414 3.56 -18.96 -11.15
C ASP A 414 3.11 -19.58 -12.49
N TRP A 415 3.69 -19.16 -13.60
CA TRP A 415 3.33 -19.66 -14.94
C TRP A 415 4.12 -20.90 -15.35
N PHE A 416 5.39 -21.02 -14.95
CA PHE A 416 6.26 -22.18 -15.21
C PHE A 416 6.54 -22.91 -13.89
N LEU A 417 5.56 -23.66 -13.42
CA LEU A 417 5.62 -24.36 -12.15
C LEU A 417 6.81 -25.32 -12.10
N ILE A 418 7.63 -25.17 -11.08
CA ILE A 418 8.63 -26.18 -10.72
C ILE A 418 7.99 -27.10 -9.68
N GLU A 419 7.71 -28.35 -10.08
CA GLU A 419 7.34 -29.39 -9.14
C GLU A 419 8.58 -29.80 -8.35
N ALA A 420 8.71 -29.29 -7.14
CA ALA A 420 9.68 -29.84 -6.21
C ALA A 420 9.19 -31.21 -5.78
N GLY A 421 9.92 -32.27 -6.11
CA GLY A 421 9.63 -33.64 -5.70
C GLY A 421 9.81 -33.85 -4.19
N PHE A 422 9.16 -33.02 -3.38
CA PHE A 422 9.12 -33.16 -1.94
C PHE A 422 8.01 -34.12 -1.50
N PRO A 423 8.19 -34.84 -0.37
CA PRO A 423 7.22 -35.85 0.09
C PRO A 423 5.81 -35.31 0.36
N PHE A 424 5.58 -34.02 0.24
CA PHE A 424 4.30 -33.37 0.52
C PHE A 424 3.59 -32.79 -0.72
N GLY A 425 4.13 -32.96 -1.91
CA GLY A 425 3.55 -32.46 -3.16
C GLY A 425 3.25 -30.96 -3.10
N GLY A 426 3.94 -30.15 -3.87
CA GLY A 426 3.69 -28.70 -3.97
C GLY A 426 4.59 -28.07 -5.02
N SER A 427 4.11 -26.99 -5.63
CA SER A 427 4.95 -26.16 -6.50
C SER A 427 5.81 -25.24 -5.64
N LEU A 428 7.08 -25.08 -6.04
CA LEU A 428 7.95 -24.06 -5.43
C LEU A 428 7.38 -22.67 -5.75
N LYS A 429 7.10 -21.90 -4.71
CA LYS A 429 6.65 -20.51 -4.85
C LYS A 429 7.81 -19.56 -4.64
N TYR A 430 7.85 -18.48 -5.44
CA TYR A 430 8.89 -17.47 -5.37
C TYR A 430 9.07 -16.91 -3.94
N ASN A 431 7.97 -16.55 -3.30
CA ASN A 431 7.99 -15.98 -1.97
C ASN A 431 8.42 -16.97 -0.87
N ASP A 432 8.27 -18.28 -1.07
CA ASP A 432 8.85 -19.28 -0.16
C ASP A 432 10.38 -19.22 -0.19
N VAL A 433 10.95 -19.10 -1.37
CA VAL A 433 12.42 -19.02 -1.54
C VAL A 433 12.96 -17.73 -0.94
N VAL A 434 12.32 -16.58 -1.24
CA VAL A 434 12.72 -15.27 -0.69
C VAL A 434 12.66 -15.29 0.83
N ARG A 435 11.56 -15.80 1.42
CA ARG A 435 11.36 -15.85 2.87
C ARG A 435 12.34 -16.81 3.54
N ASN A 436 12.61 -17.97 2.97
CA ASN A 436 13.60 -18.89 3.52
C ASN A 436 14.98 -18.23 3.66
N VAL A 437 15.39 -17.44 2.68
CA VAL A 437 16.64 -16.67 2.73
C VAL A 437 16.58 -15.57 3.78
N TYR A 438 15.51 -14.77 3.76
CA TYR A 438 15.33 -13.66 4.68
C TYR A 438 15.29 -14.14 6.14
N ASP A 439 14.47 -15.16 6.42
CA ASP A 439 14.33 -15.71 7.77
C ASP A 439 15.63 -16.29 8.32
N ALA A 440 16.42 -16.95 7.46
CA ALA A 440 17.74 -17.44 7.84
C ALA A 440 18.71 -16.30 8.19
N LEU A 441 18.73 -15.22 7.41
CA LEU A 441 19.52 -14.03 7.71
C LEU A 441 19.07 -13.36 9.01
N PHE A 442 17.75 -13.23 9.21
CA PHE A 442 17.18 -12.66 10.42
C PHE A 442 17.60 -13.46 11.68
N GLU A 443 17.50 -14.78 11.64
CA GLU A 443 17.89 -15.66 12.75
C GLU A 443 19.40 -15.62 13.06
N LEU A 444 20.21 -15.29 12.06
CA LEU A 444 21.65 -15.06 12.22
C LEU A 444 22.01 -13.63 12.69
N ASN A 445 21.00 -12.78 12.93
CA ASN A 445 21.16 -11.33 13.18
C ASN A 445 21.91 -10.60 12.05
N VAL A 446 21.73 -11.01 10.81
CA VAL A 446 22.26 -10.36 9.62
C VAL A 446 21.14 -9.53 8.99
N GLU A 447 21.22 -8.23 9.18
CA GLU A 447 20.28 -7.29 8.54
C GLU A 447 20.58 -7.19 7.04
N CYS A 448 19.53 -7.08 6.23
CA CYS A 448 19.67 -6.95 4.78
C CYS A 448 18.76 -5.86 4.21
N ASP A 449 19.13 -5.40 3.01
CA ASP A 449 18.29 -4.59 2.15
C ASP A 449 17.71 -5.46 1.03
N PHE A 450 16.74 -4.92 0.31
CA PHE A 450 16.26 -5.51 -0.93
C PHE A 450 16.71 -4.67 -2.14
N VAL A 451 17.05 -5.32 -3.23
CA VAL A 451 17.41 -4.65 -4.48
C VAL A 451 16.65 -5.25 -5.65
N PRO A 452 16.10 -4.42 -6.57
CA PRO A 452 15.47 -4.94 -7.76
C PRO A 452 16.52 -5.47 -8.74
N VAL A 453 16.12 -6.38 -9.63
CA VAL A 453 17.03 -6.99 -10.62
C VAL A 453 17.61 -5.98 -11.62
N ASP A 454 16.95 -4.86 -11.84
CA ASP A 454 17.39 -3.77 -12.70
C ASP A 454 18.15 -2.66 -11.93
N ALA A 455 18.56 -2.94 -10.69
CA ALA A 455 19.33 -1.97 -9.92
C ALA A 455 20.64 -1.61 -10.61
N PRO A 456 21.03 -0.32 -10.65
CA PRO A 456 22.29 0.08 -11.28
C PRO A 456 23.50 -0.46 -10.51
N ALA A 457 24.61 -0.67 -11.24
CA ALA A 457 25.82 -1.24 -10.68
C ALA A 457 26.35 -0.50 -9.45
N GLU A 458 26.20 0.81 -9.39
CA GLU A 458 26.61 1.67 -8.28
C GLU A 458 25.81 1.37 -7.01
N ARG A 459 24.54 0.96 -7.16
CA ARG A 459 23.71 0.52 -6.03
C ARG A 459 24.17 -0.85 -5.53
N LEU A 460 24.38 -1.79 -6.46
CA LEU A 460 24.82 -3.14 -6.13
C LEU A 460 26.21 -3.14 -5.45
N ALA A 461 27.11 -2.27 -5.87
CA ALA A 461 28.46 -2.13 -5.32
C ALA A 461 28.51 -1.68 -3.84
N LYS A 462 27.39 -1.25 -3.26
CA LYS A 462 27.31 -0.91 -1.82
C LYS A 462 27.34 -2.13 -0.90
N TYR A 463 27.03 -3.31 -1.43
CA TYR A 463 26.88 -4.54 -0.65
C TYR A 463 28.10 -5.44 -0.79
N GLU A 464 28.46 -6.07 0.30
CA GLU A 464 29.52 -7.09 0.34
C GLU A 464 29.01 -8.45 -0.15
N MET A 465 27.68 -8.69 0.00
CA MET A 465 27.01 -9.91 -0.46
C MET A 465 25.63 -9.57 -1.01
N ILE A 466 25.31 -10.15 -2.15
CA ILE A 466 23.96 -10.10 -2.75
C ILE A 466 23.49 -11.54 -2.93
N VAL A 467 22.35 -11.86 -2.34
CA VAL A 467 21.69 -13.15 -2.52
C VAL A 467 20.60 -13.00 -3.57
N ALA A 468 20.63 -13.81 -4.61
CA ALA A 468 19.64 -13.86 -5.69
C ALA A 468 18.89 -15.20 -5.61
N PRO A 469 17.74 -15.27 -4.90
CA PRO A 469 17.09 -16.55 -4.59
C PRO A 469 16.61 -17.31 -5.80
N ALA A 470 16.01 -16.61 -6.76
CA ALA A 470 15.57 -17.16 -8.03
C ALA A 470 15.54 -16.03 -9.07
N LEU A 471 16.14 -16.25 -10.22
CA LEU A 471 16.14 -15.29 -11.34
C LEU A 471 15.78 -16.03 -12.63
N TYR A 472 14.88 -15.43 -13.42
CA TYR A 472 14.47 -15.91 -14.75
C TYR A 472 14.82 -14.86 -15.81
#